data_62ad0f55d0f59b2c3548680dff9ea9f3
#
_entry.id   62ad0f55d0f59b2c3548680dff9ea9f3
#
_cell.length_a   1.000
_cell.length_b   1.000
_cell.length_c   1.000
_cell.angle_alpha   90.00
_cell.angle_beta   90.00
_cell.angle_gamma   90.00
#
_symmetry.space_group_name_H-M   'P 1'
#
loop_
_entity.id
_entity.type
_entity.pdbx_description
1 polymer ?
#
loop_
_entity_poly.entity_id
_entity_poly.type
_entity_poly.pdbx_seq_one_letter_code
_entity_poly.pdbx_strand_id
1 'polypeptide(L)'
;KEYLDSNYAEHITLDTLTGLTHMNKYYMVHSFTKYAGLSPIQYLNQTRLKRAQHLLKNTNYSISDIASSTGFSSQSYFTQIFRKNFNMTPVKYRQEHAKN
;
A
#
# COMPACT_ATOMS: atom_id res chain seq x y z
N LYS A 1 -12.07 1.79 -7.13
CA LYS A 1 -11.65 2.03 -5.75
C LYS A 1 -11.98 0.84 -4.83
N GLU A 2 -13.19 0.29 -4.92
CA GLU A 2 -13.55 -0.90 -4.13
C GLU A 2 -12.63 -2.08 -4.39
N TYR A 3 -12.23 -2.29 -5.64
CA TYR A 3 -11.29 -3.37 -5.98
C TYR A 3 -9.97 -3.19 -5.24
N LEU A 4 -9.43 -1.97 -5.22
CA LEU A 4 -8.16 -1.70 -4.55
C LEU A 4 -8.28 -1.89 -3.04
N ASP A 5 -9.38 -1.49 -2.44
CA ASP A 5 -9.59 -1.66 -1.00
C ASP A 5 -9.68 -3.14 -0.61
N SER A 6 -10.29 -3.98 -1.45
CA SER A 6 -10.46 -5.40 -1.19
C SER A 6 -9.23 -6.23 -1.56
N ASN A 7 -8.45 -5.79 -2.54
CA ASN A 7 -7.37 -6.59 -3.12
C ASN A 7 -6.00 -5.94 -3.00
N TYR A 8 -5.81 -5.10 -1.97
CA TYR A 8 -4.56 -4.35 -1.79
C TYR A 8 -3.32 -5.25 -1.65
N ALA A 9 -3.48 -6.49 -1.20
CA ALA A 9 -2.38 -7.41 -1.02
C ALA A 9 -1.96 -8.13 -2.30
N GLU A 10 -2.74 -8.02 -3.36
CA GLU A 10 -2.40 -8.61 -4.65
C GLU A 10 -1.38 -7.73 -5.38
N HIS A 11 -0.65 -8.34 -6.30
CA HIS A 11 0.33 -7.62 -7.12
C HIS A 11 -0.37 -6.92 -8.26
N ILE A 12 -0.91 -5.73 -7.99
CA ILE A 12 -1.75 -4.98 -8.92
C ILE A 12 -0.92 -3.94 -9.66
N THR A 13 -1.11 -3.87 -10.99
CA THR A 13 -0.48 -2.87 -11.85
C THR A 13 -1.57 -2.05 -12.56
N LEU A 14 -1.16 -0.96 -13.23
CA LEU A 14 -2.09 -0.20 -14.07
C LEU A 14 -2.67 -1.06 -15.20
N ASP A 15 -1.87 -1.98 -15.74
CA ASP A 15 -2.35 -2.88 -16.78
C ASP A 15 -3.46 -3.79 -16.26
N THR A 16 -3.33 -4.31 -15.03
CA THR A 16 -4.35 -5.11 -14.39
C THR A 16 -5.66 -4.31 -14.23
N LEU A 17 -5.55 -3.09 -13.72
CA LEU A 17 -6.73 -2.24 -13.52
C LEU A 17 -7.37 -1.85 -14.84
N THR A 18 -6.56 -1.57 -15.87
CA THR A 18 -7.06 -1.25 -17.20
C THR A 18 -7.83 -2.42 -17.79
N GLY A 19 -7.30 -3.64 -17.64
CA GLY A 19 -7.99 -4.86 -18.10
C GLY A 19 -9.32 -5.06 -17.40
N LEU A 20 -9.41 -4.77 -16.11
CA LEU A 20 -10.64 -4.92 -15.34
C LEU A 20 -11.72 -3.93 -15.79
N THR A 21 -11.32 -2.73 -16.17
CA THR A 21 -12.25 -1.64 -16.48
C THR A 21 -12.46 -1.46 -17.97
N HIS A 22 -11.68 -2.13 -18.80
CA HIS A 22 -11.69 -1.97 -20.26
C HIS A 22 -11.38 -0.53 -20.71
N MET A 23 -10.69 0.22 -19.87
CA MET A 23 -10.24 1.57 -20.19
C MET A 23 -8.78 1.55 -20.64
N ASN A 24 -8.37 2.55 -21.45
CA ASN A 24 -6.95 2.69 -21.71
C ASN A 24 -6.24 3.27 -20.45
N LYS A 25 -4.94 3.04 -20.37
CA LYS A 25 -4.16 3.39 -19.19
C LYS A 25 -4.22 4.88 -18.86
N TYR A 26 -4.11 5.73 -19.89
CA TYR A 26 -4.15 7.18 -19.71
C TYR A 26 -5.48 7.63 -19.11
N TYR A 27 -6.58 7.18 -19.68
CA TYR A 27 -7.92 7.57 -19.23
C TYR A 27 -8.16 7.13 -17.79
N MET A 28 -7.75 5.92 -17.46
CA MET A 28 -7.92 5.39 -16.12
C MET A 28 -7.19 6.24 -15.07
N VAL A 29 -5.93 6.60 -15.33
CA VAL A 29 -5.16 7.42 -14.39
C VAL A 29 -5.82 8.77 -14.17
N HIS A 30 -6.26 9.42 -15.23
CA HIS A 30 -6.95 10.70 -15.14
C HIS A 30 -8.24 10.62 -14.33
N SER A 31 -9.08 9.63 -14.63
CA SER A 31 -10.35 9.45 -13.92
C SER A 31 -10.13 9.18 -12.44
N PHE A 32 -9.21 8.28 -12.11
CA PHE A 32 -8.94 7.92 -10.72
C PHE A 32 -8.36 9.10 -9.95
N THR A 33 -7.39 9.81 -10.54
CA THR A 33 -6.76 10.95 -9.89
C THR A 33 -7.77 12.05 -9.62
N LYS A 34 -8.70 12.29 -10.55
CA LYS A 34 -9.74 13.29 -10.39
C LYS A 34 -10.64 13.01 -9.18
N TYR A 35 -11.03 11.75 -8.97
CA TYR A 35 -11.96 11.39 -7.89
C TYR A 35 -11.28 11.14 -6.56
N ALA A 36 -10.10 10.52 -6.57
CA ALA A 36 -9.43 10.11 -5.35
C ALA A 36 -8.35 11.10 -4.88
N GLY A 37 -7.94 12.02 -5.74
CA GLY A 37 -6.83 12.94 -5.45
C GLY A 37 -5.46 12.29 -5.51
N LEU A 38 -5.39 11.02 -5.90
CA LEU A 38 -4.17 10.23 -5.96
C LEU A 38 -4.22 9.34 -7.20
N SER A 39 -3.05 8.97 -7.73
CA SER A 39 -3.00 7.93 -8.77
C SER A 39 -3.43 6.60 -8.17
N PRO A 40 -3.84 5.61 -9.01
CA PRO A 40 -4.19 4.29 -8.49
C PRO A 40 -3.08 3.64 -7.68
N ILE A 41 -1.83 3.78 -8.10
CA ILE A 41 -0.69 3.19 -7.38
C ILE A 41 -0.46 3.90 -6.04
N GLN A 42 -0.58 5.23 -6.01
CA GLN A 42 -0.48 5.98 -4.75
C GLN A 42 -1.58 5.58 -3.77
N TYR A 43 -2.81 5.46 -4.26
CA TYR A 43 -3.93 5.03 -3.43
C TYR A 43 -3.69 3.62 -2.87
N LEU A 44 -3.25 2.70 -3.72
CA LEU A 44 -2.96 1.32 -3.32
C LEU A 44 -1.87 1.29 -2.25
N ASN A 45 -0.79 2.06 -2.44
CA ASN A 45 0.28 2.13 -1.44
C ASN A 45 -0.23 2.68 -0.11
N GLN A 46 -1.10 3.69 -0.13
CA GLN A 46 -1.66 4.21 1.11
C GLN A 46 -2.53 3.20 1.84
N THR A 47 -3.33 2.43 1.11
CA THR A 47 -4.14 1.35 1.69
C THR A 47 -3.23 0.29 2.34
N ARG A 48 -2.18 -0.11 1.63
CA ARG A 48 -1.19 -1.07 2.14
C ARG A 48 -0.49 -0.54 3.38
N LEU A 49 -0.11 0.74 3.39
CA LEU A 49 0.57 1.35 4.53
C LEU A 49 -0.32 1.43 5.77
N LYS A 50 -1.59 1.73 5.62
CA LYS A 50 -2.54 1.73 6.74
C LYS A 50 -2.66 0.35 7.36
N ARG A 51 -2.74 -0.69 6.54
CA ARG A 51 -2.78 -2.06 7.03
C ARG A 51 -1.47 -2.43 7.73
N ALA A 52 -0.34 -2.02 7.16
CA ALA A 52 0.97 -2.26 7.76
C ALA A 52 1.10 -1.59 9.13
N GLN A 53 0.62 -0.36 9.28
CA GLN A 53 0.62 0.32 10.56
C GLN A 53 -0.16 -0.48 11.61
N HIS A 54 -1.31 -1.00 11.24
CA HIS A 54 -2.12 -1.82 12.13
C HIS A 54 -1.36 -3.07 12.58
N LEU A 55 -0.71 -3.76 11.64
CA LEU A 55 0.05 -4.97 11.94
C LEU A 55 1.28 -4.67 12.80
N LEU A 56 1.95 -3.56 12.53
CA LEU A 56 3.10 -3.14 13.34
C LEU A 56 2.72 -2.88 14.80
N LYS A 57 1.57 -2.27 15.02
CA LYS A 57 1.08 -1.95 16.38
C LYS A 57 0.57 -3.17 17.12
N ASN A 58 -0.11 -4.08 16.44
CA ASN A 58 -0.94 -5.07 17.09
C ASN A 58 -0.46 -6.51 16.95
N THR A 59 0.67 -6.74 16.27
CA THR A 59 1.23 -8.07 16.08
C THR A 59 2.73 -8.08 16.31
N ASN A 60 3.29 -9.29 16.43
CA ASN A 60 4.73 -9.51 16.48
C ASN A 60 5.29 -10.01 15.15
N TYR A 61 4.53 -9.86 14.07
CA TYR A 61 4.99 -10.29 12.75
C TYR A 61 6.28 -9.58 12.37
N SER A 62 7.18 -10.28 11.69
CA SER A 62 8.41 -9.67 11.21
C SER A 62 8.10 -8.57 10.18
N ILE A 63 9.04 -7.65 10.01
CA ILE A 63 8.89 -6.59 9.00
C ILE A 63 8.74 -7.20 7.61
N SER A 64 9.51 -8.25 7.33
CA SER A 64 9.41 -8.98 6.06
C SER A 64 8.01 -9.56 5.84
N ASP A 65 7.45 -10.20 6.87
CA ASP A 65 6.11 -10.78 6.78
C ASP A 65 5.04 -9.71 6.59
N ILE A 66 5.17 -8.58 7.27
CA ILE A 66 4.24 -7.47 7.11
C ILE A 66 4.31 -6.91 5.69
N ALA A 67 5.51 -6.72 5.16
CA ALA A 67 5.68 -6.23 3.78
C ALA A 67 5.00 -7.17 2.79
N SER A 68 5.25 -8.47 2.92
CA SER A 68 4.70 -9.49 2.04
C SER A 68 3.17 -9.57 2.16
N SER A 69 2.64 -9.63 3.39
CA SER A 69 1.20 -9.81 3.62
C SER A 69 0.39 -8.57 3.24
N THR A 70 1.00 -7.42 3.15
CA THR A 70 0.32 -6.18 2.73
C THR A 70 0.52 -5.88 1.24
N GLY A 71 1.22 -6.74 0.51
CA GLY A 71 1.30 -6.65 -0.96
C GLY A 71 2.48 -5.88 -1.50
N PHE A 72 3.47 -5.52 -0.68
CA PHE A 72 4.69 -4.89 -1.18
C PHE A 72 5.60 -5.92 -1.84
N SER A 73 6.27 -5.52 -2.92
CA SER A 73 7.10 -6.43 -3.70
C SER A 73 8.37 -6.88 -2.97
N SER A 74 8.85 -6.07 -2.02
CA SER A 74 10.02 -6.41 -1.21
C SER A 74 9.98 -5.64 0.11
N GLN A 75 10.74 -6.14 1.09
CA GLN A 75 10.91 -5.43 2.36
C GLN A 75 11.62 -4.08 2.14
N SER A 76 12.59 -4.04 1.26
CA SER A 76 13.31 -2.79 0.97
C SER A 76 12.39 -1.73 0.41
N TYR A 77 11.54 -2.09 -0.55
CA TYR A 77 10.56 -1.17 -1.12
C TYR A 77 9.56 -0.72 -0.05
N PHE A 78 9.06 -1.64 0.74
CA PHE A 78 8.14 -1.34 1.85
C PHE A 78 8.78 -0.31 2.80
N THR A 79 9.99 -0.56 3.24
CA THR A 79 10.71 0.33 4.16
C THR A 79 10.88 1.72 3.56
N GLN A 80 11.25 1.79 2.29
CA GLN A 80 11.44 3.05 1.57
C GLN A 80 10.13 3.85 1.51
N ILE A 81 9.04 3.23 1.12
CA ILE A 81 7.74 3.88 1.00
C ILE A 81 7.20 4.29 2.36
N PHE A 82 7.34 3.42 3.36
CA PHE A 82 6.91 3.72 4.73
C PHE A 82 7.64 4.94 5.27
N ARG A 83 8.95 4.96 5.12
CA ARG A 83 9.79 6.07 5.59
C ARG A 83 9.45 7.37 4.87
N LYS A 84 9.18 7.31 3.58
CA LYS A 84 8.80 8.49 2.80
C LYS A 84 7.49 9.09 3.30
N ASN A 85 6.54 8.25 3.71
CA ASN A 85 5.21 8.72 4.11
C ASN A 85 5.11 9.09 5.58
N PHE A 86 5.90 8.46 6.46
CA PHE A 86 5.76 8.63 7.91
C PHE A 86 7.02 9.19 8.58
N ASN A 87 8.08 9.47 7.81
CA ASN A 87 9.35 10.02 8.30
C ASN A 87 10.04 9.15 9.35
N MET A 88 9.75 7.85 9.37
CA MET A 88 10.42 6.88 10.23
C MET A 88 10.32 5.50 9.60
N THR A 89 11.22 4.59 10.02
CA THR A 89 11.22 3.22 9.54
C THR A 89 10.06 2.44 10.19
N PRO A 90 9.65 1.30 9.60
CA PRO A 90 8.67 0.43 10.23
C PRO A 90 9.10 -0.05 11.63
N VAL A 91 10.39 -0.36 11.81
CA VAL A 91 10.92 -0.79 13.11
C VAL A 91 10.75 0.32 14.15
N LYS A 92 11.12 1.54 13.77
CA LYS A 92 10.97 2.69 14.67
C LYS A 92 9.51 2.93 15.01
N TYR A 93 8.63 2.86 14.03
CA TYR A 93 7.20 3.03 14.23
C TYR A 93 6.67 2.00 15.24
N ARG A 94 7.08 0.74 15.10
CA ARG A 94 6.68 -0.31 16.05
C ARG A 94 7.16 0.00 17.47
N GLN A 95 8.41 0.43 17.61
CA GLN A 95 8.96 0.76 18.92
C GLN A 95 8.18 1.87 19.62
N GLU A 96 7.70 2.86 18.87
CA GLU A 96 7.00 4.01 19.44
C GLU A 96 5.52 3.74 19.67
N HIS A 97 4.90 2.82 18.92
CA HIS A 97 3.44 2.66 18.91
C HIS A 97 2.96 1.26 19.30
N ALA A 98 3.88 0.30 19.51
CA ALA A 98 3.45 -1.06 19.82
C ALA A 98 2.70 -1.10 21.15
N LYS A 99 1.65 -1.90 21.19
CA LYS A 99 0.91 -2.20 22.41
C LYS A 99 1.60 -3.38 23.11
N ASN A 100 1.91 -3.20 24.36
CA ASN A 100 2.52 -4.24 25.18
C ASN A 100 1.52 -4.77 26.20
#